data_cb3a8fb020fd7f4b23f211319ff77caf
#
_entry.id   cb3a8fb020fd7f4b23f211319ff77caf
#
_cell.length_a   1.000
_cell.length_b   1.000
_cell.length_c   1.000
_cell.angle_alpha   90.00
_cell.angle_beta   90.00
_cell.angle_gamma   90.00
#
_symmetry.space_group_name_H-M   'P 1'
#
loop_
_entity.id
_entity.type
_entity.pdbx_description
1 polymer ?
#
loop_
_entity_poly.entity_id
_entity_poly.type
_entity_poly.pdbx_seq_one_letter_code
_entity_poly.pdbx_strand_id
1 'polypeptide(L)'
;MRLFGRGTHSPLSRARFKRRSVTSSKGSDKTAGPARPCWARTSGRAAKEAKGKDGSEAFYEAKGVLDHLFESLGMAEHWYDDALRRAERRHAHALHPQRTAKVMIGNEFLGVVAELHPAVSEHLKAKARIVFAELDSEKLWKLARSEAEFRPIGKYPVVVRDIAIIITENVKADDVEGVIQNAGGELLVDSDLFDYFQDETMTEVGQKSLAFHLAFQSPERTLTDAEVNRMYKKIVAAVKTKGWEVRG
;
A
#
# COMPACT_ATOMS: atom_id res chain seq x y z
N MET A 1 12.74 -6.78 -37.29
CA MET A 1 13.43 -5.50 -37.15
C MET A 1 13.41 -5.12 -35.66
N ARG A 2 14.56 -5.11 -35.01
CA ARG A 2 14.74 -4.92 -33.57
C ARG A 2 14.54 -3.46 -33.20
N LEU A 3 13.89 -3.17 -32.06
CA LEU A 3 14.24 -2.02 -31.22
C LEU A 3 13.96 -2.36 -29.75
N PHE A 4 15.04 -2.65 -29.06
CA PHE A 4 15.13 -2.68 -27.60
C PHE A 4 15.21 -1.23 -27.09
N GLY A 5 14.25 -0.79 -26.28
CA GLY A 5 14.34 0.41 -25.47
C GLY A 5 14.99 0.08 -24.12
N ARG A 6 16.21 0.56 -23.89
CA ARG A 6 16.90 0.46 -22.59
C ARG A 6 16.31 1.45 -21.62
N GLY A 7 15.73 0.96 -20.53
CA GLY A 7 15.44 1.77 -19.34
C GLY A 7 16.73 2.17 -18.64
N THR A 8 16.97 3.46 -18.53
CA THR A 8 18.11 4.04 -17.81
C THR A 8 17.84 4.03 -16.33
N HIS A 9 18.52 3.16 -15.59
CA HIS A 9 18.64 3.24 -14.15
C HIS A 9 19.43 4.50 -13.77
N SER A 10 18.80 5.45 -13.05
CA SER A 10 19.51 6.53 -12.39
C SER A 10 20.13 6.02 -11.08
N PRO A 11 21.38 6.36 -10.75
CA PRO A 11 22.02 5.89 -9.55
C PRO A 11 21.53 6.68 -8.33
N LEU A 12 20.86 5.98 -7.41
CA LEU A 12 20.55 6.49 -6.07
C LEU A 12 21.85 6.79 -5.34
N SER A 13 22.03 8.05 -4.96
CA SER A 13 23.14 8.53 -4.16
C SER A 13 23.18 7.85 -2.80
N ARG A 14 24.26 7.12 -2.52
CA ARG A 14 24.57 6.52 -1.22
C ARG A 14 24.68 7.60 -0.16
N ALA A 15 23.65 7.74 0.67
CA ALA A 15 23.74 8.47 1.93
C ALA A 15 24.66 7.67 2.90
N ARG A 16 25.80 8.27 3.21
CA ARG A 16 26.82 7.68 4.12
C ARG A 16 26.34 7.82 5.57
N PHE A 17 25.80 6.74 6.11
CA PHE A 17 25.41 6.66 7.53
C PHE A 17 26.68 6.53 8.39
N LYS A 18 27.03 7.58 9.12
CA LYS A 18 28.07 7.52 10.15
C LYS A 18 27.54 6.72 11.35
N ARG A 19 28.04 5.52 11.54
CA ARG A 19 27.84 4.75 12.78
C ARG A 19 28.44 5.53 13.96
N ARG A 20 27.59 6.01 14.86
CA ARG A 20 28.02 6.38 16.22
C ARG A 20 27.98 5.11 17.08
N SER A 21 29.13 4.73 17.61
CA SER A 21 29.28 3.67 18.61
C SER A 21 28.50 4.05 19.86
N VAL A 22 27.49 3.27 20.21
CA VAL A 22 26.80 3.37 21.49
C VAL A 22 27.56 2.48 22.47
N THR A 23 28.24 3.08 23.42
CA THR A 23 28.86 2.37 24.57
C THR A 23 27.73 1.92 25.50
N SER A 24 27.69 0.61 25.74
CA SER A 24 26.81 -0.05 26.71
C SER A 24 27.12 0.41 28.14
N SER A 25 26.21 1.12 28.78
CA SER A 25 26.17 1.22 30.24
C SER A 25 25.01 0.36 30.75
N LYS A 26 25.37 -0.69 31.54
CA LYS A 26 24.43 -1.49 32.33
C LYS A 26 23.77 -0.61 33.39
N GLY A 27 22.47 -0.44 33.31
CA GLY A 27 21.63 0.16 34.33
C GLY A 27 20.24 -0.47 34.25
N SER A 28 19.96 -1.34 35.22
CA SER A 28 18.63 -1.90 35.44
C SER A 28 17.70 -0.80 35.95
N ASP A 29 16.68 -0.44 35.16
CA ASP A 29 15.52 0.21 35.73
C ASP A 29 14.24 -0.28 35.04
N LYS A 30 13.37 -0.91 35.86
CA LYS A 30 12.08 -1.46 35.45
C LYS A 30 11.03 -0.40 35.72
N THR A 31 10.75 0.41 34.74
CA THR A 31 9.43 1.07 34.56
C THR A 31 9.33 1.51 33.11
N ALA A 32 8.74 0.68 32.28
CA ALA A 32 8.39 1.07 30.92
C ALA A 32 7.28 2.11 30.99
N GLY A 33 7.64 3.37 30.92
CA GLY A 33 6.70 4.45 30.64
C GLY A 33 6.20 4.34 29.20
N PRO A 34 5.07 5.01 28.85
CA PRO A 34 4.48 4.92 27.51
C PRO A 34 5.52 5.29 26.44
N ALA A 35 5.59 4.45 25.39
CA ALA A 35 6.52 4.61 24.29
C ALA A 35 6.48 6.04 23.74
N ARG A 36 7.63 6.69 23.68
CA ARG A 36 7.77 8.06 23.16
C ARG A 36 7.59 8.03 21.64
N PRO A 37 6.70 8.85 21.06
CA PRO A 37 6.51 8.90 19.62
C PRO A 37 7.82 9.32 18.93
N CYS A 38 8.23 8.55 17.95
CA CYS A 38 9.37 8.86 17.08
C CYS A 38 8.88 9.83 15.99
N TRP A 39 9.25 11.12 16.10
CA TRP A 39 8.90 12.15 15.12
C TRP A 39 9.88 12.11 13.95
N ALA A 40 9.46 11.61 12.81
CA ALA A 40 10.20 11.78 11.56
C ALA A 40 9.86 13.15 10.97
N ARG A 41 10.80 14.09 11.00
CA ARG A 41 10.70 15.40 10.37
C ARG A 41 11.25 15.27 8.97
N THR A 42 10.40 15.17 7.95
CA THR A 42 10.81 15.33 6.56
C THR A 42 10.98 16.82 6.25
N SER A 43 12.07 17.42 6.70
CA SER A 43 12.53 18.74 6.29
C SER A 43 13.73 18.56 5.37
N GLY A 44 13.50 18.19 4.14
CA GLY A 44 14.51 18.04 3.11
C GLY A 44 14.09 18.73 1.82
N ARG A 45 15.00 18.86 0.88
CA ARG A 45 14.86 19.50 -0.43
C ARG A 45 13.59 19.14 -1.23
N ALA A 46 12.95 18.01 -0.95
CA ALA A 46 11.69 17.56 -1.55
C ALA A 46 10.52 18.56 -1.36
N ALA A 47 10.48 19.30 -0.25
CA ALA A 47 9.42 20.29 -0.01
C ALA A 47 9.40 21.47 -1.00
N LYS A 48 10.44 21.64 -1.83
CA LYS A 48 10.50 22.71 -2.84
C LYS A 48 10.04 22.29 -4.23
N GLU A 49 10.04 21.00 -4.54
CA GLU A 49 9.67 20.45 -5.87
C GLU A 49 8.24 19.90 -5.90
N ALA A 50 7.64 19.62 -4.74
CA ALA A 50 6.27 19.12 -4.60
C ALA A 50 5.23 20.23 -4.86
N LYS A 51 5.13 20.69 -6.11
CA LYS A 51 4.01 21.47 -6.62
C LYS A 51 2.93 20.60 -7.27
N GLY A 52 2.67 19.43 -6.72
CA GLY A 52 1.47 18.66 -7.04
C GLY A 52 0.23 19.45 -6.66
N LYS A 53 -0.77 19.51 -7.52
CA LYS A 53 -1.97 20.34 -7.36
C LYS A 53 -2.76 20.06 -6.08
N ASP A 54 -2.61 18.90 -5.45
CA ASP A 54 -3.36 18.49 -4.25
C ASP A 54 -2.52 18.36 -2.98
N GLY A 55 -1.18 18.39 -3.11
CA GLY A 55 -0.24 18.30 -1.98
C GLY A 55 -0.26 16.99 -1.22
N SER A 56 -0.69 15.90 -1.83
CA SER A 56 -0.70 14.56 -1.24
C SER A 56 0.68 13.89 -1.22
N GLU A 57 1.65 14.40 -1.98
CA GLU A 57 2.97 13.81 -2.18
C GLU A 57 3.69 13.46 -0.87
N ALA A 58 3.71 14.38 0.10
CA ALA A 58 4.37 14.14 1.39
C ALA A 58 3.77 12.95 2.17
N PHE A 59 2.47 12.72 2.03
CA PHE A 59 1.80 11.58 2.64
C PHE A 59 2.22 10.26 1.98
N TYR A 60 2.29 10.22 0.65
CA TYR A 60 2.75 9.04 -0.08
C TYR A 60 4.25 8.78 0.09
N GLU A 61 5.08 9.82 0.19
CA GLU A 61 6.49 9.68 0.56
C GLU A 61 6.66 9.03 1.93
N ALA A 62 5.86 9.45 2.92
CA ALA A 62 5.88 8.84 4.26
C ALA A 62 5.46 7.36 4.22
N LYS A 63 4.45 7.00 3.42
CA LYS A 63 4.09 5.61 3.17
C LYS A 63 5.25 4.83 2.57
N GLY A 64 5.90 5.34 1.52
CA GLY A 64 7.05 4.68 0.90
C GLY A 64 8.24 4.47 1.87
N VAL A 65 8.44 5.38 2.83
CA VAL A 65 9.44 5.18 3.90
C VAL A 65 9.04 4.04 4.83
N LEU A 66 7.74 3.93 5.16
CA LEU A 66 7.23 2.82 5.97
C LEU A 66 7.31 1.49 5.22
N ASP A 67 6.96 1.46 3.94
CA ASP A 67 7.06 0.28 3.08
C ASP A 67 8.49 -0.26 3.08
N HIS A 68 9.47 0.62 2.86
CA HIS A 68 10.88 0.25 2.92
C HIS A 68 11.33 -0.24 4.30
N LEU A 69 10.81 0.35 5.38
CA LEU A 69 11.06 -0.11 6.74
C LEU A 69 10.52 -1.54 6.93
N PHE A 70 9.28 -1.80 6.53
CA PHE A 70 8.63 -3.11 6.69
C PHE A 70 9.31 -4.18 5.84
N GLU A 71 9.66 -3.87 4.60
CA GLU A 71 10.47 -4.76 3.75
C GLU A 71 11.81 -5.11 4.40
N SER A 72 12.51 -4.10 4.95
CA SER A 72 13.80 -4.30 5.62
C SER A 72 13.70 -5.15 6.89
N LEU A 73 12.51 -5.19 7.52
CA LEU A 73 12.18 -6.01 8.68
C LEU A 73 11.55 -7.36 8.32
N GLY A 74 11.47 -7.71 7.03
CA GLY A 74 10.89 -8.95 6.55
C GLY A 74 9.37 -9.05 6.70
N MET A 75 8.68 -7.90 6.77
CA MET A 75 7.23 -7.81 6.92
C MET A 75 6.57 -7.55 5.56
N ALA A 76 6.51 -8.56 4.70
CA ALA A 76 5.99 -8.43 3.34
C ALA A 76 4.46 -8.23 3.26
N GLU A 77 3.71 -8.61 4.30
CA GLU A 77 2.24 -8.58 4.31
C GLU A 77 1.68 -7.32 4.98
N HIS A 78 2.32 -6.17 4.75
CA HIS A 78 1.80 -4.90 5.25
C HIS A 78 0.80 -4.27 4.26
N TRP A 79 -0.19 -3.57 4.80
CA TRP A 79 -1.19 -2.85 4.01
C TRP A 79 -1.76 -1.67 4.79
N TYR A 80 -2.50 -0.81 4.10
CA TYR A 80 -3.04 0.43 4.67
C TYR A 80 -4.56 0.46 4.52
N ASP A 81 -5.27 0.80 5.60
CA ASP A 81 -6.72 0.94 5.62
C ASP A 81 -7.11 2.37 6.02
N ASP A 82 -8.02 2.98 5.29
CA ASP A 82 -8.55 4.32 5.57
C ASP A 82 -9.63 4.34 6.69
N ALA A 83 -10.17 3.17 7.05
CA ALA A 83 -11.23 3.03 8.05
C ALA A 83 -10.71 2.97 9.48
N LEU A 84 -10.41 4.11 10.08
CA LEU A 84 -10.05 4.19 11.51
C LEU A 84 -11.27 3.89 12.41
N ARG A 85 -11.13 2.89 13.27
CA ARG A 85 -12.13 2.62 14.33
C ARG A 85 -12.08 3.69 15.42
N ARG A 86 -13.19 3.86 16.17
CA ARG A 86 -13.30 4.88 17.23
C ARG A 86 -12.19 4.78 18.29
N ALA A 87 -11.74 3.57 18.63
CA ALA A 87 -10.66 3.34 19.58
C ALA A 87 -9.27 3.75 19.05
N GLU A 88 -9.09 3.72 17.72
CA GLU A 88 -7.86 4.07 17.03
C GLU A 88 -7.75 5.58 16.75
N ARG A 89 -8.85 6.32 17.00
CA ARG A 89 -8.98 7.76 16.74
C ARG A 89 -8.59 8.65 17.92
N ARG A 90 -7.58 8.27 18.71
CA ARG A 90 -7.20 9.04 19.91
C ARG A 90 -7.03 10.54 19.67
N HIS A 91 -6.59 10.93 18.47
CA HIS A 91 -6.35 12.32 18.07
C HIS A 91 -7.02 12.66 16.74
N ALA A 92 -8.22 12.09 16.46
CA ALA A 92 -8.90 12.25 15.16
C ALA A 92 -9.08 13.72 14.74
N HIS A 93 -9.25 14.64 15.68
CA HIS A 93 -9.37 16.08 15.42
C HIS A 93 -8.07 16.72 14.92
N ALA A 94 -6.92 16.08 15.17
CA ALA A 94 -5.62 16.54 14.72
C ALA A 94 -5.18 15.88 13.40
N LEU A 95 -5.92 14.88 12.91
CA LEU A 95 -5.59 14.12 11.70
C LEU A 95 -6.33 14.66 10.49
N HIS A 96 -5.65 14.64 9.34
CA HIS A 96 -6.28 15.03 8.07
C HIS A 96 -7.35 14.00 7.68
N PRO A 97 -8.59 14.42 7.32
CA PRO A 97 -9.71 13.49 7.11
C PRO A 97 -9.51 12.50 5.95
N GLN A 98 -8.75 12.88 4.92
CA GLN A 98 -8.50 12.05 3.73
C GLN A 98 -7.07 11.50 3.65
N ARG A 99 -6.13 12.03 4.45
CA ARG A 99 -4.72 11.61 4.46
C ARG A 99 -4.35 11.04 5.81
N THR A 100 -5.06 9.98 6.17
CA THR A 100 -4.86 9.20 7.39
C THR A 100 -5.17 7.75 7.07
N ALA A 101 -4.25 6.85 7.41
CA ALA A 101 -4.44 5.43 7.21
C ALA A 101 -3.93 4.63 8.41
N LYS A 102 -4.60 3.51 8.70
CA LYS A 102 -4.08 2.48 9.59
C LYS A 102 -2.94 1.74 8.88
N VAL A 103 -1.96 1.37 9.65
CA VAL A 103 -0.88 0.47 9.24
C VAL A 103 -1.20 -0.90 9.79
N MET A 104 -1.33 -1.87 8.91
CA MET A 104 -1.67 -3.25 9.23
C MET A 104 -0.56 -4.19 8.79
N ILE A 105 -0.31 -5.26 9.54
CA ILE A 105 0.54 -6.38 9.14
C ILE A 105 -0.32 -7.63 9.23
N GLY A 106 -0.63 -8.25 8.09
CA GLY A 106 -1.67 -9.27 8.05
C GLY A 106 -2.97 -8.74 8.67
N ASN A 107 -3.48 -9.36 9.72
CA ASN A 107 -4.69 -8.94 10.43
C ASN A 107 -4.41 -8.08 11.69
N GLU A 108 -3.14 -7.75 11.98
CA GLU A 108 -2.79 -7.01 13.18
C GLU A 108 -2.66 -5.51 12.92
N PHE A 109 -3.31 -4.71 13.76
CA PHE A 109 -3.15 -3.26 13.78
C PHE A 109 -1.81 -2.89 14.42
N LEU A 110 -0.93 -2.28 13.62
CA LEU A 110 0.40 -1.86 14.05
C LEU A 110 0.44 -0.38 14.45
N GLY A 111 -0.33 0.48 13.77
CA GLY A 111 -0.29 1.90 14.04
C GLY A 111 -1.00 2.75 12.98
N VAL A 112 -0.65 4.02 12.92
CA VAL A 112 -1.28 5.00 12.04
C VAL A 112 -0.20 5.81 11.31
N VAL A 113 -0.42 6.09 10.03
CA VAL A 113 0.27 7.14 9.27
C VAL A 113 -0.73 8.24 8.94
N ALA A 114 -0.39 9.49 9.18
CA ALA A 114 -1.32 10.59 8.99
C ALA A 114 -0.61 11.91 8.65
N GLU A 115 -1.30 12.73 7.88
CA GLU A 115 -0.99 14.16 7.78
C GLU A 115 -1.71 14.92 8.90
N LEU A 116 -1.05 15.92 9.44
CA LEU A 116 -1.66 16.79 10.45
C LEU A 116 -2.78 17.62 9.81
N HIS A 117 -3.89 17.76 10.54
CA HIS A 117 -5.04 18.55 10.07
C HIS A 117 -4.63 19.98 9.72
N PRO A 118 -5.09 20.55 8.59
CA PRO A 118 -4.69 21.90 8.16
C PRO A 118 -4.89 22.98 9.22
N ALA A 119 -6.01 22.97 9.95
CA ALA A 119 -6.28 23.91 11.02
C ALA A 119 -5.27 23.83 12.18
N VAL A 120 -4.78 22.61 12.50
CA VAL A 120 -3.74 22.43 13.53
C VAL A 120 -2.38 22.90 13.02
N SER A 121 -2.07 22.63 11.75
CA SER A 121 -0.84 23.13 11.10
C SER A 121 -0.79 24.66 11.08
N GLU A 122 -1.91 25.30 10.80
CA GLU A 122 -2.04 26.75 10.81
C GLU A 122 -1.88 27.32 12.23
N HIS A 123 -2.53 26.71 13.23
CA HIS A 123 -2.39 27.11 14.63
C HIS A 123 -0.93 27.01 15.11
N LEU A 124 -0.21 25.98 14.66
CA LEU A 124 1.22 25.79 14.93
C LEU A 124 2.13 26.67 14.07
N LYS A 125 1.56 27.49 13.15
CA LYS A 125 2.30 28.30 12.18
C LYS A 125 3.33 27.47 11.39
N ALA A 126 2.96 26.23 11.06
CA ALA A 126 3.83 25.34 10.30
C ALA A 126 3.95 25.84 8.86
N LYS A 127 5.21 26.00 8.39
CA LYS A 127 5.50 26.44 7.01
C LYS A 127 5.40 25.32 5.97
N ALA A 128 5.38 24.08 6.43
CA ALA A 128 5.31 22.88 5.59
C ALA A 128 4.25 21.94 6.15
N ARG A 129 3.76 21.03 5.30
CA ARG A 129 2.89 19.94 5.73
C ARG A 129 3.65 19.01 6.66
N ILE A 130 2.99 18.53 7.69
CA ILE A 130 3.56 17.62 8.68
C ILE A 130 2.86 16.28 8.51
N VAL A 131 3.62 15.28 8.09
CA VAL A 131 3.19 13.88 8.06
C VAL A 131 3.94 13.14 9.15
N PHE A 132 3.26 12.24 9.85
CA PHE A 132 3.84 11.44 10.90
C PHE A 132 3.29 10.01 10.85
N ALA A 133 4.06 9.08 11.43
CA ALA A 133 3.62 7.73 11.71
C ALA A 133 3.81 7.43 13.20
N GLU A 134 2.81 6.80 13.79
CA GLU A 134 2.87 6.28 15.17
C GLU A 134 2.66 4.77 15.10
N LEU A 135 3.70 4.00 15.45
CA LEU A 135 3.73 2.56 15.38
C LEU A 135 3.97 1.97 16.77
N ASP A 136 3.31 0.84 17.05
CA ASP A 136 3.54 0.04 18.24
C ASP A 136 4.89 -0.69 18.12
N SER A 137 5.89 -0.22 18.86
CA SER A 137 7.25 -0.74 18.78
C SER A 137 7.37 -2.17 19.32
N GLU A 138 6.53 -2.59 20.28
CA GLU A 138 6.56 -3.96 20.80
C GLU A 138 6.02 -4.94 19.76
N LYS A 139 4.92 -4.57 19.07
CA LYS A 139 4.37 -5.35 17.96
C LYS A 139 5.33 -5.38 16.78
N LEU A 140 5.90 -4.22 16.42
CA LEU A 140 6.89 -4.12 15.37
C LEU A 140 8.04 -5.11 15.61
N TRP A 141 8.55 -5.15 16.82
CA TRP A 141 9.64 -6.06 17.20
C TRP A 141 9.22 -7.54 17.17
N LYS A 142 8.01 -7.85 17.61
CA LYS A 142 7.49 -9.23 17.59
C LYS A 142 7.21 -9.75 16.18
N LEU A 143 6.78 -8.89 15.29
CA LEU A 143 6.42 -9.23 13.91
C LEU A 143 7.62 -9.20 12.97
N ALA A 144 8.70 -8.49 13.36
CA ALA A 144 9.94 -8.44 12.57
C ALA A 144 10.53 -9.85 12.42
N ARG A 145 10.77 -10.26 11.16
CA ARG A 145 11.44 -11.51 10.82
C ARG A 145 12.90 -11.20 10.51
N SER A 146 13.81 -11.95 11.11
CA SER A 146 15.26 -11.76 10.89
C SER A 146 15.72 -12.28 9.51
N GLU A 147 14.95 -13.15 8.90
CA GLU A 147 15.28 -13.79 7.62
C GLU A 147 14.08 -13.71 6.67
N ALA A 148 14.35 -13.30 5.43
CA ALA A 148 13.37 -13.37 4.36
C ALA A 148 13.16 -14.85 3.98
N GLU A 149 11.90 -15.30 4.00
CA GLU A 149 11.55 -16.64 3.55
C GLU A 149 11.79 -16.76 2.04
N PHE A 150 12.69 -17.66 1.64
CA PHE A 150 12.91 -17.91 0.23
C PHE A 150 11.68 -18.58 -0.38
N ARG A 151 11.01 -17.88 -1.30
CA ARG A 151 9.94 -18.46 -2.14
C ARG A 151 10.53 -18.80 -3.50
N PRO A 152 10.59 -20.09 -3.86
CA PRO A 152 11.11 -20.47 -5.17
C PRO A 152 10.23 -19.92 -6.29
N ILE A 153 10.88 -19.41 -7.34
CA ILE A 153 10.18 -18.96 -8.54
C ILE A 153 9.44 -20.16 -9.15
N GLY A 154 8.18 -19.94 -9.54
CA GLY A 154 7.36 -20.96 -10.18
C GLY A 154 8.02 -21.52 -11.45
N LYS A 155 8.04 -22.84 -11.60
CA LYS A 155 8.67 -23.54 -12.74
C LYS A 155 7.92 -23.35 -14.06
N TYR A 156 6.63 -23.08 -13.99
CA TYR A 156 5.76 -22.98 -15.16
C TYR A 156 5.40 -21.54 -15.46
N PRO A 157 5.15 -21.17 -16.73
CA PRO A 157 4.88 -19.79 -17.12
C PRO A 157 3.58 -19.28 -16.52
N VAL A 158 3.56 -18.00 -16.17
CA VAL A 158 2.38 -17.25 -15.77
C VAL A 158 1.62 -16.83 -17.04
N VAL A 159 0.29 -16.95 -17.01
CA VAL A 159 -0.60 -16.42 -18.06
C VAL A 159 -1.34 -15.23 -17.48
N VAL A 160 -1.18 -14.06 -18.11
CA VAL A 160 -1.83 -12.82 -17.67
C VAL A 160 -3.05 -12.54 -18.52
N ARG A 161 -4.13 -12.05 -17.91
CA ARG A 161 -5.35 -11.53 -18.54
C ARG A 161 -5.75 -10.23 -17.88
N ASP A 162 -6.21 -9.28 -18.67
CA ASP A 162 -6.68 -7.99 -18.18
C ASP A 162 -8.19 -8.01 -18.04
N ILE A 163 -8.69 -7.33 -17.01
CA ILE A 163 -10.10 -7.09 -16.79
C ILE A 163 -10.32 -5.64 -16.38
N ALA A 164 -11.22 -4.92 -17.07
CA ALA A 164 -11.65 -3.60 -16.66
C ALA A 164 -13.09 -3.67 -16.13
N ILE A 165 -13.31 -3.11 -14.93
CA ILE A 165 -14.57 -3.22 -14.20
C ILE A 165 -15.07 -1.82 -13.89
N ILE A 166 -16.32 -1.52 -14.30
CA ILE A 166 -17.01 -0.28 -13.97
C ILE A 166 -17.79 -0.51 -12.67
N ILE A 167 -17.52 0.34 -11.69
CA ILE A 167 -18.12 0.29 -10.36
C ILE A 167 -18.63 1.67 -9.95
N THR A 168 -19.45 1.74 -8.91
CA THR A 168 -19.83 3.01 -8.28
C THR A 168 -18.66 3.59 -7.50
N GLU A 169 -18.58 4.90 -7.41
CA GLU A 169 -17.45 5.64 -6.81
C GLU A 169 -17.14 5.23 -5.37
N ASN A 170 -18.18 4.88 -4.59
CA ASN A 170 -18.05 4.50 -3.18
C ASN A 170 -17.49 3.09 -2.95
N VAL A 171 -17.43 2.24 -3.98
CA VAL A 171 -16.83 0.90 -3.89
C VAL A 171 -15.32 1.02 -3.85
N LYS A 172 -14.66 0.34 -2.91
CA LYS A 172 -13.21 0.32 -2.79
C LYS A 172 -12.59 -0.68 -3.78
N ALA A 173 -11.36 -0.38 -4.21
CA ALA A 173 -10.59 -1.30 -5.06
C ALA A 173 -10.37 -2.66 -4.38
N ASP A 174 -10.13 -2.64 -3.07
CA ASP A 174 -9.95 -3.82 -2.22
C ASP A 174 -11.18 -4.75 -2.21
N ASP A 175 -12.40 -4.17 -2.21
CA ASP A 175 -13.64 -4.96 -2.30
C ASP A 175 -13.75 -5.68 -3.65
N VAL A 176 -13.30 -5.03 -4.73
CA VAL A 176 -13.29 -5.61 -6.09
C VAL A 176 -12.25 -6.71 -6.18
N GLU A 177 -11.05 -6.45 -5.69
CA GLU A 177 -9.95 -7.41 -5.64
C GLU A 177 -10.33 -8.66 -4.84
N GLY A 178 -10.98 -8.48 -3.68
CA GLY A 178 -11.49 -9.59 -2.87
C GLY A 178 -12.49 -10.48 -3.62
N VAL A 179 -13.36 -9.91 -4.46
CA VAL A 179 -14.28 -10.67 -5.32
C VAL A 179 -13.51 -11.44 -6.41
N ILE A 180 -12.50 -10.80 -7.02
CA ILE A 180 -11.65 -11.41 -8.05
C ILE A 180 -10.89 -12.60 -7.47
N GLN A 181 -10.21 -12.42 -6.33
CA GLN A 181 -9.41 -13.45 -5.67
C GLN A 181 -10.27 -14.65 -5.24
N ASN A 182 -11.42 -14.39 -4.62
CA ASN A 182 -12.35 -15.45 -4.22
C ASN A 182 -12.89 -16.25 -5.42
N ALA A 183 -13.15 -15.62 -6.55
CA ALA A 183 -13.64 -16.29 -7.74
C ALA A 183 -12.54 -16.98 -8.55
N GLY A 184 -11.32 -16.45 -8.50
CA GLY A 184 -10.14 -16.96 -9.21
C GLY A 184 -9.62 -18.27 -8.63
N GLY A 185 -9.75 -18.46 -7.30
CA GLY A 185 -9.29 -19.67 -6.61
C GLY A 185 -7.77 -19.87 -6.68
N GLU A 186 -7.31 -21.09 -6.45
CA GLU A 186 -5.89 -21.44 -6.29
C GLU A 186 -5.01 -21.18 -7.54
N LEU A 187 -5.59 -21.11 -8.72
CA LEU A 187 -4.84 -20.85 -9.96
C LEU A 187 -4.62 -19.36 -10.24
N LEU A 188 -5.37 -18.47 -9.59
CA LEU A 188 -5.10 -17.05 -9.62
C LEU A 188 -4.05 -16.74 -8.55
N VAL A 189 -2.81 -16.54 -8.97
CA VAL A 189 -1.68 -16.32 -8.07
C VAL A 189 -1.48 -14.86 -7.70
N ASP A 190 -2.00 -13.95 -8.53
CA ASP A 190 -1.89 -12.50 -8.29
C ASP A 190 -2.98 -11.73 -9.01
N SER A 191 -3.40 -10.59 -8.43
CA SER A 191 -4.31 -9.62 -9.03
C SER A 191 -3.81 -8.22 -8.71
N ASP A 192 -3.36 -7.48 -9.71
CA ASP A 192 -2.78 -6.15 -9.57
C ASP A 192 -3.62 -5.08 -10.24
N LEU A 193 -3.96 -4.02 -9.48
CA LEU A 193 -4.66 -2.84 -10.01
C LEU A 193 -3.63 -1.95 -10.74
N PHE A 194 -3.68 -1.94 -12.07
CA PHE A 194 -2.73 -1.16 -12.86
C PHE A 194 -3.29 0.14 -13.44
N ASP A 195 -4.62 0.30 -13.51
CA ASP A 195 -5.23 1.53 -14.03
C ASP A 195 -6.52 1.89 -13.29
N TYR A 196 -6.66 3.19 -13.06
CA TYR A 196 -7.86 3.84 -12.51
C TYR A 196 -8.30 4.91 -13.49
N PHE A 197 -9.49 4.81 -14.00
CA PHE A 197 -10.05 5.77 -14.96
C PHE A 197 -11.40 6.30 -14.49
N GLN A 198 -11.55 7.62 -14.55
CA GLN A 198 -12.79 8.34 -14.28
C GLN A 198 -12.83 9.59 -15.15
N ASP A 199 -13.76 9.67 -16.07
CA ASP A 199 -14.01 10.87 -16.87
C ASP A 199 -15.17 11.71 -16.31
N GLU A 200 -15.47 12.83 -16.96
CA GLU A 200 -16.55 13.72 -16.54
C GLU A 200 -17.91 13.01 -16.58
N THR A 201 -18.16 12.18 -17.60
CA THR A 201 -19.43 11.45 -17.74
C THR A 201 -19.60 10.38 -16.69
N MET A 202 -18.55 9.67 -16.35
CA MET A 202 -18.54 8.68 -15.25
C MET A 202 -18.71 9.37 -13.89
N THR A 203 -18.12 10.54 -13.70
CA THR A 203 -18.26 11.33 -12.46
C THR A 203 -19.70 11.80 -12.28
N GLU A 204 -20.38 12.25 -13.34
CA GLU A 204 -21.80 12.67 -13.29
C GLU A 204 -22.74 11.55 -12.84
N VAL A 205 -22.43 10.30 -13.22
CA VAL A 205 -23.24 9.12 -12.82
C VAL A 205 -22.67 8.42 -11.57
N GLY A 206 -21.62 8.98 -10.95
CA GLY A 206 -20.98 8.44 -9.74
C GLY A 206 -20.30 7.09 -9.97
N GLN A 207 -19.66 6.91 -11.13
CA GLN A 207 -18.95 5.69 -11.51
C GLN A 207 -17.45 5.92 -11.72
N LYS A 208 -16.69 4.84 -11.66
CA LYS A 208 -15.27 4.76 -11.97
C LYS A 208 -14.93 3.40 -12.58
N SER A 209 -13.86 3.33 -13.35
CA SER A 209 -13.35 2.10 -13.94
C SER A 209 -12.04 1.71 -13.27
N LEU A 210 -11.92 0.44 -12.86
CA LEU A 210 -10.71 -0.16 -12.34
C LEU A 210 -10.24 -1.26 -13.27
N ALA A 211 -8.96 -1.26 -13.64
CA ALA A 211 -8.38 -2.28 -14.49
C ALA A 211 -7.34 -3.10 -13.72
N PHE A 212 -7.50 -4.43 -13.77
CA PHE A 212 -6.65 -5.38 -13.06
C PHE A 212 -5.93 -6.32 -14.03
N HIS A 213 -4.65 -6.57 -13.74
CA HIS A 213 -3.92 -7.71 -14.29
C HIS A 213 -4.22 -8.95 -13.44
N LEU A 214 -4.68 -10.02 -14.08
CA LEU A 214 -4.95 -11.31 -13.45
C LEU A 214 -3.88 -12.30 -13.85
N ALA A 215 -3.04 -12.72 -12.92
CA ALA A 215 -1.95 -13.65 -13.14
C ALA A 215 -2.38 -15.07 -12.77
N PHE A 216 -2.40 -15.97 -13.75
CA PHE A 216 -2.76 -17.40 -13.56
C PHE A 216 -1.52 -18.27 -13.68
N GLN A 217 -1.30 -19.14 -12.70
CA GLN A 217 -0.19 -20.09 -12.71
C GLN A 217 -0.58 -21.38 -11.98
N SER A 218 -0.04 -22.51 -12.41
CA SER A 218 -0.10 -23.76 -11.66
C SER A 218 1.30 -24.17 -11.19
N PRO A 219 1.47 -24.68 -9.96
CA PRO A 219 2.74 -25.19 -9.48
C PRO A 219 3.13 -26.54 -10.15
N GLU A 220 2.18 -27.21 -10.79
CA GLU A 220 2.36 -28.59 -11.29
C GLU A 220 2.60 -28.65 -12.81
N ARG A 221 2.00 -27.74 -13.59
CA ARG A 221 2.05 -27.76 -15.06
C ARG A 221 1.74 -26.42 -15.69
N THR A 222 2.05 -26.31 -16.97
CA THR A 222 1.58 -25.16 -17.79
C THR A 222 0.06 -25.19 -17.94
N LEU A 223 -0.58 -24.05 -17.74
CA LEU A 223 -2.02 -23.89 -17.93
C LEU A 223 -2.34 -23.77 -19.43
N THR A 224 -3.48 -24.36 -19.85
CA THR A 224 -4.00 -24.19 -21.18
C THR A 224 -4.90 -22.95 -21.26
N ASP A 225 -5.02 -22.36 -22.45
CA ASP A 225 -5.93 -21.21 -22.66
C ASP A 225 -7.38 -21.53 -22.28
N ALA A 226 -7.83 -22.76 -22.49
CA ALA A 226 -9.18 -23.19 -22.12
C ALA A 226 -9.42 -23.14 -20.61
N GLU A 227 -8.41 -23.50 -19.81
CA GLU A 227 -8.47 -23.45 -18.36
C GLU A 227 -8.48 -22.01 -17.86
N VAL A 228 -7.56 -21.17 -18.35
CA VAL A 228 -7.50 -19.76 -18.03
C VAL A 228 -8.80 -19.06 -18.40
N ASN A 229 -9.33 -19.29 -19.59
CA ASN A 229 -10.60 -18.70 -20.02
C ASN A 229 -11.80 -19.16 -19.17
N ARG A 230 -11.77 -20.40 -18.63
CA ARG A 230 -12.80 -20.87 -17.71
C ARG A 230 -12.75 -20.13 -16.39
N MET A 231 -11.54 -19.91 -15.83
CA MET A 231 -11.35 -19.13 -14.61
C MET A 231 -11.73 -17.67 -14.80
N TYR A 232 -11.29 -17.07 -15.89
CA TYR A 232 -11.67 -15.70 -16.27
C TYR A 232 -13.19 -15.52 -16.34
N LYS A 233 -13.92 -16.46 -17.00
CA LYS A 233 -15.39 -16.42 -17.05
C LYS A 233 -16.03 -16.53 -15.66
N LYS A 234 -15.46 -17.29 -14.72
CA LYS A 234 -15.95 -17.35 -13.34
C LYS A 234 -15.78 -16.00 -12.63
N ILE A 235 -14.63 -15.35 -12.80
CA ILE A 235 -14.37 -14.02 -12.25
C ILE A 235 -15.38 -13.01 -12.82
N VAL A 236 -15.56 -12.98 -14.13
CA VAL A 236 -16.55 -12.11 -14.80
C VAL A 236 -17.97 -12.35 -14.27
N ALA A 237 -18.35 -13.61 -14.06
CA ALA A 237 -19.67 -13.94 -13.50
C ALA A 237 -19.80 -13.44 -12.05
N ALA A 238 -18.78 -13.61 -11.22
CA ALA A 238 -18.77 -13.14 -9.84
C ALA A 238 -18.87 -11.60 -9.75
N VAL A 239 -18.13 -10.89 -10.60
CA VAL A 239 -18.17 -9.44 -10.73
C VAL A 239 -19.57 -8.96 -11.10
N LYS A 240 -20.18 -9.59 -12.12
CA LYS A 240 -21.57 -9.29 -12.55
C LYS A 240 -22.61 -9.57 -11.47
N THR A 241 -22.41 -10.59 -10.63
CA THR A 241 -23.31 -10.89 -9.49
C THR A 241 -23.33 -9.76 -8.44
N LYS A 242 -22.26 -8.97 -8.35
CA LYS A 242 -22.21 -7.77 -7.51
C LYS A 242 -22.88 -6.54 -8.13
N GLY A 243 -23.41 -6.67 -9.34
CA GLY A 243 -23.98 -5.56 -10.09
C GLY A 243 -22.94 -4.66 -10.77
N TRP A 244 -21.70 -5.12 -10.87
CA TRP A 244 -20.63 -4.40 -11.55
C TRP A 244 -20.56 -4.78 -13.02
N GLU A 245 -20.15 -3.84 -13.85
CA GLU A 245 -20.05 -4.04 -15.30
C GLU A 245 -18.61 -4.32 -15.71
N VAL A 246 -18.41 -5.33 -16.57
CA VAL A 246 -17.10 -5.60 -17.16
C VAL A 246 -17.04 -4.94 -18.53
N ARG A 247 -16.08 -4.04 -18.71
CA ARG A 247 -15.81 -3.39 -19.98
C ARG A 247 -15.07 -4.39 -20.88
N GLY A 248 -15.68 -4.73 -22.02
CA GLY A 248 -15.10 -5.63 -23.03
C GLY A 248 -14.30 -4.88 -24.08
#